data_a323c11cdbc981ade8dcb1c00b4fe946
#
_entry.id   a323c11cdbc981ade8dcb1c00b4fe946
#
_cell.length_a   1.000
_cell.length_b   1.000
_cell.length_c   1.000
_cell.angle_alpha   90.00
_cell.angle_beta   90.00
_cell.angle_gamma   90.00
#
_symmetry.space_group_name_H-M   'P 1'
#
loop_
_entity.id
_entity.type
_entity.pdbx_description
1 polymer ?
#
loop_
_entity_poly.entity_id
_entity_poly.type
_entity_poly.pdbx_seq_one_letter_code
_entity_poly.pdbx_strand_id
1 'polypeptide(L)'
;MTALVMLIMFLIIVLSVYINMRLLKSRRKARAKEISSVLLQGIQRVNDLATIRQNFQSIVTYEDSISILGFNLPGTHKKFILQYSGNIVVGTDLSMINIKHFVSGKVKIALPHSRILDVNADMKNIKVYDQRSGIFNRLTFDEQNSAIVANLIEIEAEARSGDILARSDDNAKNILTTLCEGIGVGVDVEFIDEPHAKSDSDSPVSSEAAPEISVVSEELHG
;
A
#
# COMPACT_ATOMS: atom_id res chain seq x y z
N MET A 1 15.10 56.58 -47.71
CA MET A 1 13.72 56.34 -47.20
C MET A 1 13.35 54.85 -47.18
N THR A 2 13.60 54.06 -48.22
CA THR A 2 13.25 52.63 -48.32
C THR A 2 13.90 51.74 -47.26
N ALA A 3 15.18 51.98 -46.96
CA ALA A 3 15.90 51.23 -45.94
C ALA A 3 15.32 51.43 -44.51
N LEU A 4 14.86 52.63 -44.20
CA LEU A 4 14.25 52.95 -42.91
C LEU A 4 12.89 52.22 -42.72
N VAL A 5 12.09 52.16 -43.77
CA VAL A 5 10.80 51.47 -43.77
C VAL A 5 10.98 49.98 -43.62
N MET A 6 11.96 49.35 -44.24
CA MET A 6 12.30 47.93 -44.10
C MET A 6 12.76 47.61 -42.68
N LEU A 7 13.55 48.48 -42.07
CA LEU A 7 14.00 48.30 -40.71
C LEU A 7 12.83 48.34 -39.71
N ILE A 8 11.90 49.30 -39.88
CA ILE A 8 10.69 49.40 -39.04
C ILE A 8 9.80 48.16 -39.19
N MET A 9 9.57 47.70 -40.43
CA MET A 9 8.79 46.47 -40.66
C MET A 9 9.42 45.26 -40.02
N PHE A 10 10.74 45.09 -40.09
CA PHE A 10 11.46 44.02 -39.45
C PHE A 10 11.29 44.07 -37.92
N LEU A 11 11.40 45.27 -37.33
CA LEU A 11 11.26 45.46 -35.88
C LEU A 11 9.83 45.12 -35.39
N ILE A 12 8.80 45.49 -36.17
CA ILE A 12 7.40 45.13 -35.89
C ILE A 12 7.19 43.61 -35.96
N ILE A 13 7.78 42.93 -36.93
CA ILE A 13 7.67 41.45 -37.03
C ILE A 13 8.34 40.78 -35.81
N VAL A 14 9.55 41.19 -35.45
CA VAL A 14 10.27 40.66 -34.28
C VAL A 14 9.46 40.90 -33.00
N LEU A 15 8.91 42.09 -32.82
CA LEU A 15 8.08 42.42 -31.66
C LEU A 15 6.79 41.58 -31.61
N SER A 16 6.14 41.39 -32.77
CA SER A 16 4.94 40.55 -32.90
C SER A 16 5.23 39.10 -32.53
N VAL A 17 6.34 38.53 -33.02
CA VAL A 17 6.77 37.15 -32.64
C VAL A 17 7.08 37.06 -31.16
N TYR A 18 7.77 38.05 -30.60
CA TYR A 18 8.09 38.07 -29.15
C TYR A 18 6.83 38.12 -28.27
N ILE A 19 5.86 38.97 -28.64
CA ILE A 19 4.56 39.07 -27.92
C ILE A 19 3.79 37.76 -28.02
N ASN A 20 3.72 37.15 -29.23
CA ASN A 20 3.06 35.86 -29.42
C ASN A 20 3.71 34.72 -28.56
N MET A 21 5.04 34.66 -28.54
CA MET A 21 5.75 33.69 -27.71
C MET A 21 5.47 33.89 -26.20
N ARG A 22 5.40 35.16 -25.78
CA ARG A 22 5.11 35.49 -24.37
C ARG A 22 3.68 35.13 -23.97
N LEU A 23 2.71 35.40 -24.84
CA LEU A 23 1.30 35.05 -24.67
C LEU A 23 1.08 33.53 -24.66
N LEU A 24 1.75 32.78 -25.51
CA LEU A 24 1.69 31.31 -25.53
C LEU A 24 2.26 30.72 -24.28
N LYS A 25 3.38 31.25 -23.76
CA LYS A 25 3.94 30.80 -22.44
C LYS A 25 2.99 31.10 -21.29
N SER A 26 2.31 32.24 -21.27
CA SER A 26 1.35 32.62 -20.24
C SER A 26 0.10 31.72 -20.27
N ARG A 27 -0.43 31.43 -21.44
CA ARG A 27 -1.59 30.53 -21.61
C ARG A 27 -1.29 29.09 -21.19
N ARG A 28 -0.08 28.60 -21.50
CA ARG A 28 0.36 27.27 -21.06
C ARG A 28 0.44 27.18 -19.53
N LYS A 29 0.97 28.20 -18.85
CA LYS A 29 1.04 28.27 -17.38
C LYS A 29 -0.35 28.32 -16.73
N ALA A 30 -1.29 29.07 -17.30
CA ALA A 30 -2.65 29.18 -16.77
C ALA A 30 -3.41 27.83 -16.87
N ARG A 31 -3.36 27.17 -18.04
CA ARG A 31 -3.97 25.83 -18.22
C ARG A 31 -3.37 24.77 -17.29
N ALA A 32 -2.05 24.79 -17.13
CA ALA A 32 -1.36 23.87 -16.26
C ALA A 32 -1.77 24.05 -14.79
N LYS A 33 -1.99 25.28 -14.32
CA LYS A 33 -2.46 25.57 -12.97
C LYS A 33 -3.92 25.10 -12.75
N GLU A 34 -4.76 25.26 -13.74
CA GLU A 34 -6.16 24.82 -13.69
C GLU A 34 -6.25 23.28 -13.66
N ILE A 35 -5.50 22.58 -14.50
CA ILE A 35 -5.45 21.11 -14.54
C ILE A 35 -4.90 20.57 -13.22
N SER A 36 -3.85 21.16 -12.64
CA SER A 36 -3.31 20.69 -11.37
C SER A 36 -4.31 20.85 -10.21
N SER A 37 -5.13 21.90 -10.20
CA SER A 37 -6.17 22.09 -9.17
C SER A 37 -7.29 21.06 -9.29
N VAL A 38 -7.70 20.69 -10.49
CA VAL A 38 -8.72 19.67 -10.75
C VAL A 38 -8.21 18.28 -10.36
N LEU A 39 -6.95 17.97 -10.72
CA LEU A 39 -6.29 16.73 -10.31
C LEU A 39 -6.18 16.61 -8.79
N LEU A 40 -5.72 17.65 -8.12
CA LEU A 40 -5.64 17.71 -6.66
C LEU A 40 -6.99 17.40 -6.02
N GLN A 41 -8.06 18.07 -6.46
CA GLN A 41 -9.40 17.82 -5.94
C GLN A 41 -9.91 16.42 -6.26
N GLY A 42 -9.54 15.83 -7.39
CA GLY A 42 -9.88 14.46 -7.75
C GLY A 42 -9.15 13.44 -6.89
N ILE A 43 -7.85 13.60 -6.72
CA ILE A 43 -6.99 12.70 -5.95
C ILE A 43 -7.28 12.80 -4.45
N GLN A 44 -7.49 13.99 -3.89
CA GLN A 44 -7.80 14.19 -2.46
C GLN A 44 -9.13 13.56 -2.02
N ARG A 45 -10.01 13.15 -2.93
CA ARG A 45 -11.24 12.41 -2.61
C ARG A 45 -11.02 10.92 -2.44
N VAL A 46 -9.85 10.43 -2.86
CA VAL A 46 -9.46 9.02 -2.72
C VAL A 46 -8.41 8.96 -1.63
N ASN A 47 -8.73 8.37 -0.49
CA ASN A 47 -7.78 8.29 0.63
C ASN A 47 -6.65 7.31 0.34
N ASP A 48 -6.99 6.14 -0.21
CA ASP A 48 -6.02 5.08 -0.45
C ASP A 48 -6.02 4.64 -1.92
N LEU A 49 -4.84 4.56 -2.53
CA LEU A 49 -4.63 3.96 -3.85
C LEU A 49 -4.11 2.53 -3.68
N ALA A 50 -5.00 1.57 -3.64
CA ALA A 50 -4.63 0.16 -3.68
C ALA A 50 -4.03 -0.18 -5.05
N THR A 51 -2.78 -0.61 -5.07
CA THR A 51 -2.03 -0.90 -6.31
C THR A 51 -1.78 -2.38 -6.52
N ILE A 52 -1.71 -3.15 -5.43
CA ILE A 52 -1.52 -4.60 -5.45
C ILE A 52 -2.56 -5.26 -4.55
N ARG A 53 -3.14 -6.35 -5.05
CA ARG A 53 -3.88 -7.33 -4.24
C ARG A 53 -3.26 -8.69 -4.49
N GLN A 54 -2.66 -9.26 -3.45
CA GLN A 54 -2.05 -10.58 -3.49
C GLN A 54 -2.91 -11.55 -2.69
N ASN A 55 -3.32 -12.66 -3.30
CA ASN A 55 -4.00 -13.74 -2.60
C ASN A 55 -2.97 -14.69 -2.01
N PHE A 56 -3.28 -15.21 -0.83
CA PHE A 56 -2.48 -16.23 -0.16
C PHE A 56 -3.36 -17.39 0.32
N GLN A 57 -2.71 -18.51 0.59
CA GLN A 57 -3.31 -19.66 1.24
C GLN A 57 -2.38 -20.08 2.38
N SER A 58 -2.92 -20.31 3.55
CA SER A 58 -2.14 -20.68 4.74
C SER A 58 -2.73 -21.89 5.43
N ILE A 59 -1.84 -22.66 6.07
CA ILE A 59 -2.18 -23.79 6.91
C ILE A 59 -1.74 -23.46 8.32
N VAL A 60 -2.70 -23.47 9.25
CA VAL A 60 -2.45 -23.24 10.67
C VAL A 60 -2.55 -24.56 11.42
N THR A 61 -1.52 -24.89 12.16
CA THR A 61 -1.49 -26.01 13.09
C THR A 61 -1.45 -25.46 14.51
N TYR A 62 -2.34 -25.96 15.35
CA TYR A 62 -2.40 -25.60 16.75
C TYR A 62 -2.41 -26.86 17.59
N GLU A 63 -1.54 -26.92 18.59
CA GLU A 63 -1.47 -27.99 19.56
C GLU A 63 -1.36 -27.41 20.97
N ASP A 64 -2.11 -27.97 21.90
CA ASP A 64 -2.06 -27.55 23.30
C ASP A 64 -2.36 -28.74 24.21
N SER A 65 -1.74 -28.74 25.40
CA SER A 65 -1.95 -29.75 26.44
C SER A 65 -1.73 -29.15 27.82
N ILE A 66 -2.50 -29.60 28.80
CA ILE A 66 -2.32 -29.16 30.17
C ILE A 66 -1.14 -29.94 30.80
N SER A 67 -0.13 -29.21 31.26
CA SER A 67 1.04 -29.77 31.95
C SER A 67 1.00 -29.42 33.43
N ILE A 68 1.23 -30.40 34.27
CA ILE A 68 1.40 -30.22 35.75
C ILE A 68 2.77 -30.78 36.13
N LEU A 69 3.61 -29.96 36.78
CA LEU A 69 4.97 -30.32 37.20
C LEU A 69 5.85 -30.90 36.08
N GLY A 70 5.67 -30.40 34.84
CA GLY A 70 6.43 -30.85 33.67
C GLY A 70 5.92 -32.14 33.01
N PHE A 71 4.80 -32.70 33.45
CA PHE A 71 4.16 -33.89 32.88
C PHE A 71 2.86 -33.50 32.21
N ASN A 72 2.70 -33.86 30.88
CA ASN A 72 1.46 -33.66 30.16
C ASN A 72 0.38 -34.61 30.68
N LEU A 73 -0.76 -34.07 31.08
CA LEU A 73 -1.90 -34.83 31.57
C LEU A 73 -2.56 -35.62 30.43
N PRO A 74 -2.72 -36.95 30.58
CA PRO A 74 -3.46 -37.75 29.61
C PRO A 74 -4.89 -37.24 29.42
N GLY A 75 -5.37 -37.17 28.16
CA GLY A 75 -6.72 -36.72 27.86
C GLY A 75 -6.91 -35.21 27.81
N THR A 76 -5.82 -34.41 27.94
CA THR A 76 -5.88 -32.95 27.81
C THR A 76 -5.32 -32.45 26.48
N HIS A 77 -4.69 -33.32 25.69
CA HIS A 77 -4.12 -32.96 24.37
C HIS A 77 -5.22 -32.56 23.38
N LYS A 78 -5.10 -31.38 22.83
CA LYS A 78 -5.95 -30.89 21.74
C LYS A 78 -5.10 -30.44 20.59
N LYS A 79 -5.60 -30.64 19.37
CA LYS A 79 -4.92 -30.29 18.11
C LYS A 79 -5.94 -29.93 17.07
N PHE A 80 -5.62 -28.94 16.23
CA PHE A 80 -6.30 -28.77 14.97
C PHE A 80 -5.32 -28.39 13.85
N ILE A 81 -5.69 -28.76 12.65
CA ILE A 81 -5.04 -28.34 11.40
C ILE A 81 -6.12 -27.77 10.53
N LEU A 82 -6.00 -26.50 10.19
CA LEU A 82 -6.93 -25.84 9.29
C LEU A 82 -6.19 -25.12 8.17
N GLN A 83 -6.84 -25.04 7.02
CA GLN A 83 -6.39 -24.26 5.88
C GLN A 83 -7.40 -23.15 5.61
N TYR A 84 -6.91 -21.95 5.34
CA TYR A 84 -7.74 -20.85 4.91
C TYR A 84 -7.04 -20.05 3.81
N SER A 85 -7.82 -19.28 3.07
CA SER A 85 -7.32 -18.35 2.06
C SER A 85 -7.52 -16.93 2.54
N GLY A 86 -6.75 -16.01 1.98
CA GLY A 86 -6.88 -14.60 2.28
C GLY A 86 -6.31 -13.73 1.19
N ASN A 87 -6.30 -12.42 1.44
CA ASN A 87 -5.64 -11.47 0.57
C ASN A 87 -4.96 -10.36 1.36
N ILE A 88 -3.85 -9.91 0.82
CA ILE A 88 -3.14 -8.70 1.27
C ILE A 88 -3.41 -7.60 0.25
N VAL A 89 -3.79 -6.43 0.71
CA VAL A 89 -3.96 -5.24 -0.10
C VAL A 89 -2.87 -4.24 0.25
N VAL A 90 -2.10 -3.85 -0.76
CA VAL A 90 -0.99 -2.90 -0.60
C VAL A 90 -1.25 -1.67 -1.46
N GLY A 91 -0.90 -0.51 -0.96
CA GLY A 91 -1.11 0.74 -1.67
C GLY A 91 -0.56 1.94 -0.93
N THR A 92 -0.81 3.11 -1.50
CA THR A 92 -0.30 4.39 -1.02
C THR A 92 -1.43 5.27 -0.52
N ASP A 93 -1.19 5.99 0.58
CA ASP A 93 -2.12 6.97 1.14
C ASP A 93 -2.05 8.28 0.34
N LEU A 94 -3.09 8.54 -0.44
CA LEU A 94 -3.18 9.74 -1.26
C LEU A 94 -3.60 10.99 -0.48
N SER A 95 -4.05 10.85 0.77
CA SER A 95 -4.38 12.00 1.61
C SER A 95 -3.14 12.84 1.95
N MET A 96 -1.98 12.19 1.96
CA MET A 96 -0.66 12.80 2.24
C MET A 96 0.07 13.29 0.99
N ILE A 97 -0.54 13.17 -0.19
CA ILE A 97 0.07 13.58 -1.45
C ILE A 97 0.34 15.09 -1.45
N ASN A 98 1.56 15.47 -1.80
CA ASN A 98 1.93 16.87 -1.96
C ASN A 98 2.31 17.16 -3.41
N ILE A 99 1.55 18.06 -4.04
CA ILE A 99 1.82 18.46 -5.41
C ILE A 99 2.61 19.77 -5.39
N LYS A 100 3.91 19.67 -5.68
CA LYS A 100 4.80 20.81 -5.78
C LYS A 100 4.75 21.38 -7.21
N HIS A 101 4.84 22.69 -7.31
CA HIS A 101 4.60 23.45 -8.53
C HIS A 101 5.49 23.07 -9.73
N PHE A 102 4.95 23.39 -10.92
CA PHE A 102 5.57 23.31 -12.22
C PHE A 102 6.99 23.84 -12.28
N VAL A 103 7.94 22.95 -12.48
CA VAL A 103 9.27 23.31 -12.96
C VAL A 103 9.38 22.77 -14.39
N SER A 104 9.62 23.64 -15.35
CA SER A 104 9.82 23.27 -16.77
C SER A 104 8.66 22.51 -17.45
N GLY A 105 7.40 22.74 -17.03
CA GLY A 105 6.22 22.12 -17.68
C GLY A 105 5.85 20.74 -17.16
N LYS A 106 6.50 20.26 -16.11
CA LYS A 106 6.16 19.03 -15.40
C LYS A 106 5.62 19.34 -14.00
N VAL A 107 4.72 18.53 -13.51
CA VAL A 107 4.22 18.55 -12.14
C VAL A 107 5.10 17.64 -11.31
N LYS A 108 5.60 18.11 -10.18
CA LYS A 108 6.24 17.25 -9.19
C LYS A 108 5.20 16.79 -8.18
N ILE A 109 5.07 15.47 -8.02
CA ILE A 109 4.20 14.84 -7.06
C ILE A 109 5.08 14.16 -6.02
N ALA A 110 4.96 14.58 -4.76
CA ALA A 110 5.55 13.88 -3.64
C ALA A 110 4.53 12.89 -3.07
N LEU A 111 4.87 11.61 -3.08
CA LEU A 111 4.03 10.48 -2.71
C LEU A 111 4.66 9.76 -1.53
N PRO A 112 3.91 9.41 -0.47
CA PRO A 112 4.42 8.55 0.58
C PRO A 112 4.66 7.14 0.03
N HIS A 113 5.58 6.41 0.66
CA HIS A 113 5.80 5.01 0.33
C HIS A 113 4.55 4.17 0.57
N SER A 114 4.40 3.12 -0.22
CA SER A 114 3.30 2.16 -0.08
C SER A 114 3.36 1.44 1.25
N ARG A 115 2.19 1.15 1.79
CA ARG A 115 2.00 0.40 3.03
C ARG A 115 0.97 -0.71 2.82
N ILE A 116 0.94 -1.66 3.75
CA ILE A 116 -0.13 -2.63 3.80
C ILE A 116 -1.39 -1.89 4.27
N LEU A 117 -2.42 -1.90 3.42
CA LEU A 117 -3.71 -1.26 3.70
C LEU A 117 -4.66 -2.20 4.42
N ASP A 118 -4.56 -3.50 4.10
CA ASP A 118 -5.49 -4.49 4.62
C ASP A 118 -4.92 -5.91 4.49
N VAL A 119 -5.19 -6.76 5.48
CA VAL A 119 -4.90 -8.20 5.48
C VAL A 119 -6.15 -8.94 5.94
N ASN A 120 -6.76 -9.70 5.05
CA ASN A 120 -8.01 -10.38 5.31
C ASN A 120 -7.91 -11.89 5.14
N ALA A 121 -8.56 -12.63 6.05
CA ALA A 121 -8.85 -14.06 5.91
C ALA A 121 -10.27 -14.27 5.38
N ASP A 122 -10.44 -15.18 4.43
CA ASP A 122 -11.76 -15.64 3.99
C ASP A 122 -12.30 -16.70 4.96
N MET A 123 -13.00 -16.23 5.99
CA MET A 123 -13.59 -17.09 7.02
C MET A 123 -14.68 -18.02 6.51
N LYS A 124 -15.15 -17.84 5.25
CA LYS A 124 -16.20 -18.69 4.66
C LYS A 124 -15.65 -19.98 4.04
N ASN A 125 -14.35 -19.99 3.71
CA ASN A 125 -13.70 -21.08 2.99
C ASN A 125 -12.61 -21.75 3.84
N ILE A 126 -12.86 -21.92 5.14
CA ILE A 126 -11.95 -22.63 6.03
C ILE A 126 -12.13 -24.13 5.83
N LYS A 127 -11.03 -24.86 5.59
CA LYS A 127 -10.99 -26.33 5.52
C LYS A 127 -10.30 -26.86 6.75
N VAL A 128 -10.99 -27.68 7.53
CA VAL A 128 -10.45 -28.38 8.69
C VAL A 128 -9.98 -29.76 8.25
N TYR A 129 -8.68 -30.05 8.40
CA TYR A 129 -8.07 -31.34 8.03
C TYR A 129 -8.03 -32.32 9.19
N ASP A 130 -7.68 -31.85 10.37
CA ASP A 130 -7.68 -32.64 11.61
C ASP A 130 -8.18 -31.78 12.76
N GLN A 131 -9.00 -32.36 13.61
CA GLN A 131 -9.48 -31.70 14.81
C GLN A 131 -9.64 -32.75 15.92
N ARG A 132 -8.85 -32.61 16.97
CA ARG A 132 -8.91 -33.46 18.16
C ARG A 132 -9.10 -32.61 19.39
N SER A 133 -10.08 -32.94 20.20
CA SER A 133 -10.34 -32.28 21.48
C SER A 133 -10.02 -33.25 22.60
N GLY A 134 -9.29 -32.78 23.61
CA GLY A 134 -9.12 -33.51 24.85
C GLY A 134 -10.45 -33.64 25.59
N ILE A 135 -10.59 -34.68 26.39
CA ILE A 135 -11.78 -34.91 27.24
C ILE A 135 -11.90 -33.77 28.27
N PHE A 136 -10.76 -33.32 28.81
CA PHE A 136 -10.68 -32.27 29.83
C PHE A 136 -10.20 -30.92 29.32
N ASN A 137 -9.81 -30.84 28.02
CA ASN A 137 -9.36 -29.62 27.38
C ASN A 137 -10.01 -29.55 25.98
N ARG A 138 -11.19 -28.94 25.93
CA ARG A 138 -11.95 -28.84 24.66
C ARG A 138 -11.43 -27.71 23.81
N LEU A 139 -11.37 -27.95 22.52
CA LEU A 139 -11.06 -26.93 21.54
C LEU A 139 -12.25 -25.93 21.41
N THR A 140 -11.95 -24.65 21.50
CA THR A 140 -12.93 -23.56 21.38
C THR A 140 -12.81 -22.84 20.05
N PHE A 141 -13.87 -22.17 19.63
CA PHE A 141 -13.86 -21.31 18.44
C PHE A 141 -12.91 -20.13 18.59
N ASP A 142 -12.80 -19.58 19.81
CA ASP A 142 -11.92 -18.45 20.10
C ASP A 142 -10.44 -18.81 19.90
N GLU A 143 -10.05 -20.04 20.25
CA GLU A 143 -8.68 -20.54 20.01
C GLU A 143 -8.37 -20.69 18.52
N GLN A 144 -9.33 -21.19 17.74
CA GLN A 144 -9.17 -21.27 16.28
C GLN A 144 -9.02 -19.88 15.66
N ASN A 145 -9.87 -18.94 16.07
CA ASN A 145 -9.82 -17.57 15.61
C ASN A 145 -8.51 -16.87 16.01
N SER A 146 -8.06 -17.06 17.25
CA SER A 146 -6.80 -16.50 17.75
C SER A 146 -5.59 -17.03 16.97
N ALA A 147 -5.58 -18.31 16.62
CA ALA A 147 -4.52 -18.90 15.82
C ALA A 147 -4.49 -18.34 14.38
N ILE A 148 -5.66 -18.10 13.76
CA ILE A 148 -5.74 -17.43 12.46
C ILE A 148 -5.22 -16.00 12.55
N VAL A 149 -5.64 -15.25 13.57
CA VAL A 149 -5.18 -13.85 13.77
C VAL A 149 -3.67 -13.79 13.98
N ALA A 150 -3.09 -14.69 14.78
CA ALA A 150 -1.65 -14.78 14.98
C ALA A 150 -0.92 -15.03 13.65
N ASN A 151 -1.43 -15.96 12.83
CA ASN A 151 -0.84 -16.26 11.54
C ASN A 151 -1.00 -15.09 10.53
N LEU A 152 -2.09 -14.32 10.57
CA LEU A 152 -2.24 -13.11 9.76
C LEU A 152 -1.18 -12.06 10.09
N ILE A 153 -0.80 -11.91 11.36
CA ILE A 153 0.28 -11.01 11.79
C ILE A 153 1.63 -11.45 11.19
N GLU A 154 1.90 -12.75 11.16
CA GLU A 154 3.12 -13.29 10.55
C GLU A 154 3.15 -13.05 9.04
N ILE A 155 2.04 -13.31 8.34
CA ILE A 155 1.89 -13.05 6.89
C ILE A 155 2.08 -11.56 6.59
N GLU A 156 1.54 -10.69 7.44
CA GLU A 156 1.75 -9.24 7.32
C GLU A 156 3.23 -8.86 7.50
N ALA A 157 3.91 -9.43 8.51
CA ALA A 157 5.32 -9.18 8.76
C ALA A 157 6.20 -9.68 7.61
N GLU A 158 5.90 -10.84 7.04
CA GLU A 158 6.58 -11.38 5.85
C GLU A 158 6.38 -10.47 4.63
N ALA A 159 5.14 -10.04 4.37
CA ALA A 159 4.85 -9.11 3.30
C ALA A 159 5.58 -7.76 3.47
N ARG A 160 5.75 -7.26 4.70
CA ARG A 160 6.51 -6.04 4.98
C ARG A 160 8.01 -6.19 4.69
N SER A 161 8.58 -7.37 4.91
CA SER A 161 9.99 -7.66 4.65
C SER A 161 10.28 -8.01 3.19
N GLY A 162 9.26 -8.32 2.41
CA GLY A 162 9.36 -8.69 1.01
C GLY A 162 9.43 -7.51 0.04
N ASP A 163 9.36 -7.80 -1.25
CA ASP A 163 9.43 -6.81 -2.34
C ASP A 163 8.07 -6.18 -2.69
N ILE A 164 6.99 -6.64 -2.08
CA ILE A 164 5.63 -6.23 -2.43
C ILE A 164 5.40 -4.71 -2.25
N LEU A 165 6.02 -4.10 -1.25
CA LEU A 165 5.94 -2.66 -1.00
C LEU A 165 6.64 -1.87 -2.12
N ALA A 166 7.85 -2.27 -2.51
CA ALA A 166 8.60 -1.63 -3.60
C ALA A 166 7.85 -1.76 -4.94
N ARG A 167 7.29 -2.93 -5.24
CA ARG A 167 6.45 -3.14 -6.42
C ARG A 167 5.18 -2.29 -6.40
N SER A 168 4.62 -2.09 -5.22
CA SER A 168 3.45 -1.22 -5.03
C SER A 168 3.80 0.25 -5.32
N ASP A 169 4.97 0.72 -4.89
CA ASP A 169 5.49 2.05 -5.21
C ASP A 169 5.63 2.24 -6.72
N ASP A 170 6.26 1.29 -7.40
CA ASP A 170 6.40 1.34 -8.86
C ASP A 170 5.05 1.39 -9.58
N ASN A 171 4.08 0.60 -9.12
CA ASN A 171 2.72 0.62 -9.66
C ASN A 171 2.03 1.97 -9.43
N ALA A 172 2.13 2.54 -8.21
CA ALA A 172 1.57 3.84 -7.88
C ALA A 172 2.15 4.94 -8.78
N LYS A 173 3.47 4.94 -8.96
CA LYS A 173 4.17 5.85 -9.86
C LYS A 173 3.68 5.72 -11.30
N ASN A 174 3.56 4.49 -11.80
CA ASN A 174 3.11 4.23 -13.18
C ASN A 174 1.66 4.68 -13.39
N ILE A 175 0.76 4.40 -12.43
CA ILE A 175 -0.64 4.83 -12.49
C ILE A 175 -0.73 6.35 -12.55
N LEU A 176 -0.04 7.06 -11.63
CA LEU A 176 -0.07 8.53 -11.59
C LEU A 176 0.56 9.14 -12.85
N THR A 177 1.65 8.56 -13.33
CA THR A 177 2.29 9.01 -14.59
C THR A 177 1.32 8.87 -15.75
N THR A 178 0.70 7.71 -15.92
CA THR A 178 -0.25 7.45 -17.02
C THR A 178 -1.46 8.38 -16.95
N LEU A 179 -2.00 8.61 -15.75
CA LEU A 179 -3.13 9.52 -15.55
C LEU A 179 -2.76 10.96 -15.93
N CYS A 180 -1.60 11.45 -15.53
CA CYS A 180 -1.14 12.80 -15.83
C CYS A 180 -0.82 12.97 -17.33
N GLU A 181 -0.18 11.99 -17.96
CA GLU A 181 0.09 11.98 -19.39
C GLU A 181 -1.20 11.96 -20.22
N GLY A 182 -2.21 11.20 -19.78
CA GLY A 182 -3.53 11.15 -20.42
C GLY A 182 -4.24 12.49 -20.51
N ILE A 183 -3.92 13.44 -19.62
CA ILE A 183 -4.43 14.82 -19.64
C ILE A 183 -3.40 15.81 -20.19
N GLY A 184 -2.28 15.32 -20.76
CA GLY A 184 -1.26 16.15 -21.40
C GLY A 184 -0.33 16.88 -20.44
N VAL A 185 -0.18 16.38 -19.21
CA VAL A 185 0.71 16.93 -18.17
C VAL A 185 1.84 15.95 -17.89
N GLY A 186 3.08 16.37 -18.12
CA GLY A 186 4.24 15.60 -17.66
C GLY A 186 4.32 15.60 -16.14
N VAL A 187 4.64 14.45 -15.53
CA VAL A 187 4.77 14.33 -14.08
C VAL A 187 6.15 13.80 -13.71
N ASP A 188 6.63 14.22 -12.54
CA ASP A 188 7.81 13.70 -11.88
C ASP A 188 7.38 13.27 -10.47
N VAL A 189 7.42 11.95 -10.21
CA VAL A 189 6.97 11.37 -8.93
C VAL A 189 8.19 11.09 -8.07
N GLU A 190 8.24 11.73 -6.91
CA GLU A 190 9.26 11.54 -5.87
C GLU A 190 8.58 10.88 -4.67
N PHE A 191 9.20 9.85 -4.09
CA PHE A 191 8.73 9.29 -2.83
C PHE A 191 9.29 10.07 -1.64
N ILE A 192 8.48 10.21 -0.62
CA ILE A 192 8.85 10.85 0.64
C ILE A 192 8.72 9.83 1.77
N ASP A 193 9.75 9.76 2.61
CA ASP A 193 9.65 9.00 3.85
C ASP A 193 8.64 9.67 4.77
N GLU A 194 7.67 8.91 5.29
CA GLU A 194 6.79 9.41 6.33
C GLU A 194 7.65 9.76 7.57
N PRO A 195 7.47 10.92 8.19
CA PRO A 195 7.97 11.12 9.53
C PRO A 195 7.29 10.06 10.40
N HIS A 196 8.08 9.08 10.90
CA HIS A 196 7.61 7.98 11.71
C HIS A 196 6.58 8.48 12.72
N ALA A 197 5.30 8.17 12.51
CA ALA A 197 4.31 8.24 13.55
C ALA A 197 4.81 7.28 14.63
N LYS A 198 5.13 7.82 15.80
CA LYS A 198 5.51 7.04 16.96
C LYS A 198 4.48 5.94 17.13
N SER A 199 4.90 4.70 16.99
CA SER A 199 4.09 3.54 17.34
C SER A 199 3.70 3.68 18.81
N ASP A 200 2.44 3.96 19.07
CA ASP A 200 1.84 3.82 20.40
C ASP A 200 1.73 2.31 20.74
N SER A 201 2.89 1.67 20.87
CA SER A 201 3.01 0.30 21.37
C SER A 201 3.85 0.30 22.64
N ASP A 202 3.43 1.13 23.62
CA ASP A 202 3.94 1.03 24.99
C ASP A 202 2.75 0.82 25.95
N SER A 203 2.15 -0.36 25.82
CA SER A 203 1.32 -0.93 26.88
C SER A 203 1.91 -2.27 27.22
N PRO A 204 2.35 -2.50 28.45
CA PRO A 204 2.94 -3.77 28.87
C PRO A 204 1.82 -4.82 28.92
N VAL A 205 1.79 -5.72 27.93
CA VAL A 205 1.01 -6.94 28.00
C VAL A 205 1.70 -7.86 29.01
N SER A 206 0.98 -8.16 30.07
CA SER A 206 1.38 -9.12 31.10
C SER A 206 1.74 -10.47 30.47
N SER A 207 2.93 -10.95 30.83
CA SER A 207 3.49 -12.25 30.47
C SER A 207 2.60 -13.38 30.98
N GLU A 208 1.77 -13.93 30.12
CA GLU A 208 1.17 -15.24 30.28
C GLU A 208 1.69 -16.11 29.13
N ALA A 209 2.23 -17.27 29.48
CA ALA A 209 3.01 -18.14 28.61
C ALA A 209 2.20 -18.51 27.34
N ALA A 210 2.69 -18.07 26.20
CA ALA A 210 2.10 -18.39 24.91
C ALA A 210 2.36 -19.86 24.54
N PRO A 211 1.36 -20.60 24.01
CA PRO A 211 1.56 -21.94 23.46
C PRO A 211 2.43 -21.88 22.19
N GLU A 212 3.27 -22.91 21.99
CA GLU A 212 4.10 -23.01 20.78
C GLU A 212 3.22 -23.19 19.54
N ILE A 213 3.30 -22.22 18.65
CA ILE A 213 2.64 -22.26 17.33
C ILE A 213 3.72 -22.58 16.29
N SER A 214 3.65 -23.75 15.66
CA SER A 214 4.50 -24.08 14.51
C SER A 214 3.75 -23.82 13.20
N VAL A 215 4.28 -22.95 12.39
CA VAL A 215 3.74 -22.59 11.07
C VAL A 215 4.58 -23.27 9.99
N VAL A 216 3.92 -24.00 9.09
CA VAL A 216 4.53 -24.50 7.86
C VAL A 216 3.95 -23.69 6.71
N SER A 217 4.73 -22.76 6.20
CA SER A 217 4.40 -22.03 4.98
C SER A 217 4.92 -22.81 3.77
N GLU A 218 4.01 -23.28 2.92
CA GLU A 218 4.33 -23.91 1.65
C GLU A 218 4.16 -22.86 0.54
N GLU A 219 5.29 -22.41 -0.01
CA GLU A 219 5.31 -21.54 -1.19
C GLU A 219 4.82 -22.34 -2.41
N LEU A 220 3.65 -22.01 -2.93
CA LEU A 220 3.22 -22.45 -4.24
C LEU A 220 3.52 -21.36 -5.27
N HIS A 221 4.63 -21.56 -6.00
CA HIS A 221 4.90 -20.86 -7.25
C HIS A 221 3.94 -21.43 -8.34
N GLY A 222 3.15 -20.51 -8.89
CA GLY A 222 2.32 -20.74 -10.05
C GLY A 222 1.95 -19.41 -10.70
#